data_2c8f352538f0a1d1391b3d89524762ce
#
_entry.id   2c8f352538f0a1d1391b3d89524762ce
#
_cell.length_a   1.000
_cell.length_b   1.000
_cell.length_c   1.000
_cell.angle_alpha   90.00
_cell.angle_beta   90.00
_cell.angle_gamma   90.00
#
_symmetry.space_group_name_H-M   'P 1'
#
loop_
_entity.id
_entity.type
_entity.pdbx_description
1 polymer ?
#
loop_
_entity_poly.entity_id
_entity_poly.type
_entity_poly.pdbx_seq_one_letter_code
_entity_poly.pdbx_strand_id
1 'polypeptide(L)'
;MLARNALMIATFFAMFSPGIASAQQDGLGSEANDPTASVMAFQLQDFYTYRYHNLDDEDGNRMQFRAAIPFSLGDSSNIFRLTAPYVTDSPNDSSGWSDMTLFDLVTFDRSWGRFGVGAVALLPTGEDGLSAEKWGLGPAVGFVASQPSGIWGLFNQNVFTVAGDDDYRDVNISIVQPIVNYSLGNGWSAGASDMSITYDWEQHDWVSLPLGVALNKLVRIQEYPVQFTASYEHNFYDEGVSASDTLNLTAKLLLP
;
A
#
# COMPACT_ATOMS: atom_id res chain seq x y z
N MET A 1 18.71 -13.63 -17.66
CA MET A 1 18.12 -12.35 -17.23
C MET A 1 18.27 -12.08 -15.73
N LEU A 2 18.27 -13.07 -14.86
CA LEU A 2 18.41 -12.95 -13.39
C LEU A 2 19.60 -12.12 -12.85
N ALA A 3 20.69 -12.00 -13.59
CA ALA A 3 21.91 -11.31 -13.11
C ALA A 3 21.86 -9.77 -13.22
N ARG A 4 20.93 -9.18 -13.98
CA ARG A 4 20.87 -7.72 -14.20
C ARG A 4 20.03 -7.00 -13.15
N ASN A 5 19.03 -7.66 -12.57
CA ASN A 5 18.14 -7.07 -11.57
C ASN A 5 18.71 -7.17 -10.13
N ALA A 6 19.52 -8.20 -9.85
CA ALA A 6 20.17 -8.36 -8.55
C ALA A 6 21.21 -7.28 -8.22
N LEU A 7 21.79 -6.62 -9.23
CA LEU A 7 22.83 -5.61 -9.03
C LEU A 7 22.28 -4.24 -8.61
N MET A 8 21.03 -3.91 -8.90
CA MET A 8 20.40 -2.68 -8.42
C MET A 8 20.07 -2.70 -6.92
N ILE A 9 19.78 -3.86 -6.37
CA ILE A 9 19.43 -4.03 -4.95
C ILE A 9 20.63 -3.80 -4.02
N ALA A 10 21.83 -4.20 -4.43
CA ALA A 10 23.03 -4.14 -3.58
C ALA A 10 23.62 -2.72 -3.41
N THR A 11 23.37 -1.79 -4.33
CA THR A 11 23.95 -0.45 -4.32
C THR A 11 23.16 0.56 -3.47
N PHE A 12 21.95 0.23 -3.08
CA PHE A 12 21.02 1.13 -2.38
C PHE A 12 21.32 1.33 -0.88
N PHE A 13 22.02 0.40 -0.24
CA PHE A 13 22.22 0.40 1.21
C PHE A 13 23.48 1.12 1.71
N ALA A 14 24.35 1.64 0.85
CA ALA A 14 25.72 2.06 1.22
C ALA A 14 25.92 3.55 1.55
N MET A 15 24.90 4.42 1.53
CA MET A 15 25.11 5.88 1.66
C MET A 15 24.27 6.52 2.77
N PHE A 16 24.51 6.23 4.04
CA PHE A 16 23.85 6.98 5.11
C PHE A 16 24.76 7.36 6.25
N SER A 17 25.05 8.66 6.37
CA SER A 17 25.67 9.26 7.55
C SER A 17 24.61 9.70 8.57
N PRO A 18 24.82 9.53 9.89
CA PRO A 18 23.82 9.84 10.91
C PRO A 18 23.89 11.33 11.31
N GLY A 19 22.74 11.96 11.45
CA GLY A 19 22.69 13.29 12.04
C GLY A 19 21.35 13.98 12.05
N ILE A 20 20.39 13.53 12.89
CA ILE A 20 19.24 14.36 13.34
C ILE A 20 18.73 13.78 14.67
N ALA A 21 18.17 14.66 15.53
CA ALA A 21 17.61 14.26 16.82
C ALA A 21 16.61 13.09 16.69
N SER A 22 16.92 11.97 17.30
CA SER A 22 16.26 10.67 17.11
C SER A 22 14.75 10.70 17.41
N ALA A 23 14.30 11.44 18.40
CA ALA A 23 12.89 11.48 18.79
C ALA A 23 11.96 12.10 17.74
N GLN A 24 12.39 13.15 17.03
CA GLN A 24 11.59 13.77 15.96
C GLN A 24 11.54 12.88 14.70
N GLN A 25 12.62 12.16 14.43
CA GLN A 25 12.71 11.21 13.33
C GLN A 25 11.83 9.98 13.56
N ASP A 26 11.78 9.49 14.80
CA ASP A 26 10.96 8.33 15.16
C ASP A 26 9.46 8.67 15.14
N GLY A 27 9.06 9.89 15.55
CA GLY A 27 7.69 10.38 15.43
C GLY A 27 7.21 10.44 13.98
N LEU A 28 8.00 11.06 13.09
CA LEU A 28 7.68 11.15 11.67
C LEU A 28 7.72 9.77 10.99
N GLY A 29 8.58 8.86 11.45
CA GLY A 29 8.60 7.47 10.99
C GLY A 29 7.32 6.71 11.30
N SER A 30 6.69 6.97 12.44
CA SER A 30 5.39 6.41 12.80
C SER A 30 4.27 7.01 11.93
N GLU A 31 4.26 8.33 11.74
CA GLU A 31 3.30 9.02 10.85
C GLU A 31 3.42 8.55 9.39
N ALA A 32 4.63 8.26 8.92
CA ALA A 32 4.84 7.74 7.57
C ALA A 32 4.14 6.39 7.32
N ASN A 33 3.90 5.59 8.35
CA ASN A 33 3.24 4.30 8.27
C ASN A 33 1.77 4.33 8.74
N ASP A 34 1.27 5.51 9.12
CA ASP A 34 -0.12 5.72 9.53
C ASP A 34 -0.95 6.23 8.33
N PRO A 35 -1.87 5.43 7.75
CA PRO A 35 -2.72 5.88 6.65
C PRO A 35 -3.72 6.96 7.03
N THR A 36 -3.87 7.26 8.32
CA THR A 36 -4.73 8.31 8.86
C THR A 36 -3.95 9.57 9.27
N ALA A 37 -2.62 9.60 9.05
CA ALA A 37 -1.79 10.74 9.42
C ALA A 37 -2.02 11.94 8.52
N SER A 38 -2.02 13.13 9.11
CA SER A 38 -2.18 14.40 8.40
C SER A 38 -0.84 14.88 7.79
N VAL A 39 -0.16 13.98 7.10
CA VAL A 39 1.12 14.24 6.41
C VAL A 39 0.92 14.00 4.92
N MET A 40 1.26 15.00 4.10
CA MET A 40 1.26 14.81 2.66
C MET A 40 2.36 13.82 2.28
N ALA A 41 2.02 12.82 1.50
CA ALA A 41 2.98 11.78 1.11
C ALA A 41 2.83 11.42 -0.37
N PHE A 42 3.96 11.32 -1.06
CA PHE A 42 4.05 10.75 -2.40
C PHE A 42 4.93 9.51 -2.34
N GLN A 43 4.44 8.39 -2.83
CA GLN A 43 5.21 7.16 -2.82
C GLN A 43 5.21 6.47 -4.17
N LEU A 44 6.35 5.89 -4.49
CA LEU A 44 6.55 4.98 -5.60
C LEU A 44 6.90 3.62 -5.03
N GLN A 45 6.17 2.61 -5.45
CA GLN A 45 6.30 1.23 -5.00
C GLN A 45 6.58 0.34 -6.20
N ASP A 46 7.47 -0.64 -6.01
CA ASP A 46 7.83 -1.65 -6.99
C ASP A 46 7.55 -3.02 -6.37
N PHE A 47 6.56 -3.73 -6.91
CA PHE A 47 6.13 -5.05 -6.48
C PHE A 47 6.63 -6.08 -7.48
N TYR A 48 7.61 -6.87 -7.09
CA TYR A 48 8.13 -7.98 -7.88
C TYR A 48 7.61 -9.30 -7.33
N THR A 49 6.67 -9.93 -8.05
CA THR A 49 6.15 -11.25 -7.78
C THR A 49 7.04 -12.26 -8.49
N TYR A 50 7.87 -12.97 -7.74
CA TYR A 50 8.83 -13.91 -8.30
C TYR A 50 8.33 -15.36 -8.28
N ARG A 51 7.12 -15.59 -7.76
CA ARG A 51 6.43 -16.87 -7.79
C ARG A 51 4.93 -16.68 -7.74
N TYR A 52 4.23 -17.48 -8.55
CA TYR A 52 2.78 -17.59 -8.54
C TYR A 52 2.35 -18.96 -7.99
N HIS A 53 1.14 -19.04 -7.42
CA HIS A 53 0.46 -20.29 -7.19
C HIS A 53 -0.07 -20.84 -8.51
N ASN A 54 0.03 -22.16 -8.69
CA ASN A 54 -0.51 -22.90 -9.85
C ASN A 54 0.00 -22.39 -11.20
N LEU A 55 1.20 -21.77 -11.21
CA LEU A 55 1.87 -21.35 -12.43
C LEU A 55 3.39 -21.43 -12.20
N ASP A 56 4.06 -22.31 -12.94
CA ASP A 56 5.50 -22.55 -12.80
C ASP A 56 6.29 -21.64 -13.73
N ASP A 57 7.50 -21.26 -13.29
CA ASP A 57 8.52 -20.52 -14.06
C ASP A 57 8.08 -19.12 -14.56
N GLU A 58 7.03 -18.55 -13.98
CA GLU A 58 6.55 -17.20 -14.31
C GLU A 58 6.82 -16.21 -13.18
N ASP A 59 7.12 -14.99 -13.57
CA ASP A 59 7.24 -13.84 -12.67
C ASP A 59 6.40 -12.66 -13.19
N GLY A 60 6.29 -11.62 -12.39
CA GLY A 60 5.55 -10.42 -12.75
C GLY A 60 6.02 -9.21 -11.95
N ASN A 61 5.77 -8.04 -12.49
CA ASN A 61 6.14 -6.80 -11.83
C ASN A 61 5.06 -5.73 -12.02
N ARG A 62 4.80 -5.00 -10.94
CA ARG A 62 3.86 -3.89 -10.92
C ARG A 62 4.46 -2.71 -10.18
N MET A 63 4.55 -1.59 -10.85
CA MET A 63 4.82 -0.29 -10.24
C MET A 63 3.52 0.32 -9.71
N GLN A 64 3.57 1.05 -8.61
CA GLN A 64 2.41 1.75 -8.08
C GLN A 64 2.79 3.13 -7.58
N PHE A 65 2.12 4.15 -8.09
CA PHE A 65 2.19 5.50 -7.55
C PHE A 65 1.04 5.69 -6.56
N ARG A 66 1.34 6.30 -5.41
CA ARG A 66 0.33 6.68 -4.41
C ARG A 66 0.58 8.11 -3.93
N ALA A 67 -0.47 8.90 -3.88
CA ALA A 67 -0.45 10.24 -3.30
C ALA A 67 -1.47 10.32 -2.17
N ALA A 68 -1.04 10.73 -0.98
CA ALA A 68 -1.91 11.06 0.15
C ALA A 68 -1.83 12.55 0.43
N ILE A 69 -2.98 13.24 0.40
CA ILE A 69 -3.07 14.70 0.52
C ILE A 69 -4.05 15.01 1.65
N PRO A 70 -3.55 15.43 2.83
CA PRO A 70 -4.41 15.93 3.88
C PRO A 70 -4.97 17.31 3.53
N PHE A 71 -6.22 17.56 3.87
CA PHE A 71 -6.86 18.85 3.69
C PHE A 71 -7.95 19.06 4.76
N SER A 72 -8.36 20.30 4.95
CA SER A 72 -9.45 20.64 5.86
C SER A 72 -10.68 21.09 5.06
N LEU A 73 -11.86 20.59 5.47
CA LEU A 73 -13.15 21.02 4.94
C LEU A 73 -14.02 21.47 6.12
N GLY A 74 -14.12 22.80 6.31
CA GLY A 74 -14.69 23.37 7.54
C GLY A 74 -13.90 22.92 8.77
N ASP A 75 -14.57 22.30 9.73
CA ASP A 75 -13.96 21.80 10.97
C ASP A 75 -13.47 20.34 10.87
N SER A 76 -13.62 19.70 9.70
CA SER A 76 -13.18 18.33 9.50
C SER A 76 -11.76 18.26 8.90
N SER A 77 -10.96 17.32 9.39
CA SER A 77 -9.68 16.92 8.80
C SER A 77 -9.93 15.74 7.88
N ASN A 78 -9.46 15.85 6.64
CA ASN A 78 -9.68 14.84 5.61
C ASN A 78 -8.34 14.39 5.04
N ILE A 79 -8.29 13.17 4.53
CA ILE A 79 -7.16 12.61 3.78
C ILE A 79 -7.70 12.06 2.47
N PHE A 80 -7.36 12.72 1.38
CA PHE A 80 -7.56 12.20 0.03
C PHE A 80 -6.39 11.33 -0.38
N ARG A 81 -6.64 10.15 -0.93
CA ARG A 81 -5.60 9.27 -1.47
C ARG A 81 -5.95 8.78 -2.87
N LEU A 82 -5.01 8.96 -3.78
CA LEU A 82 -4.98 8.34 -5.10
C LEU A 82 -4.01 7.16 -5.07
N THR A 83 -4.40 6.05 -5.68
CA THR A 83 -3.51 4.92 -6.01
C THR A 83 -3.62 4.62 -7.49
N ALA A 84 -2.50 4.63 -8.20
CA ALA A 84 -2.40 4.41 -9.63
C ALA A 84 -1.38 3.28 -9.91
N PRO A 85 -1.84 2.04 -10.17
CA PRO A 85 -0.98 0.91 -10.48
C PRO A 85 -0.67 0.84 -11.98
N TYR A 86 0.56 0.44 -12.31
CA TYR A 86 1.03 0.16 -13.65
C TYR A 86 1.71 -1.21 -13.69
N VAL A 87 1.16 -2.15 -14.42
CA VAL A 87 1.75 -3.46 -14.65
C VAL A 87 2.87 -3.30 -15.66
N THR A 88 4.08 -3.66 -15.28
CA THR A 88 5.27 -3.61 -16.17
C THR A 88 5.54 -4.96 -16.79
N ASP A 89 5.11 -6.03 -16.12
CA ASP A 89 5.26 -7.41 -16.55
C ASP A 89 4.23 -8.31 -15.87
N SER A 90 3.71 -9.29 -16.58
CA SER A 90 2.72 -10.24 -16.05
C SER A 90 2.82 -11.59 -16.78
N PRO A 91 2.36 -12.69 -16.15
CA PRO A 91 2.42 -14.03 -16.74
C PRO A 91 1.74 -14.18 -18.11
N ASN A 92 0.87 -13.28 -18.47
CA ASN A 92 0.18 -13.27 -19.77
C ASN A 92 0.76 -12.22 -20.74
N ASP A 93 1.98 -11.72 -20.50
CA ASP A 93 2.66 -10.69 -21.29
C ASP A 93 1.89 -9.35 -21.40
N SER A 94 0.95 -9.10 -20.49
CA SER A 94 0.21 -7.82 -20.44
C SER A 94 1.00 -6.78 -19.65
N SER A 95 1.06 -5.57 -20.18
CA SER A 95 1.62 -4.40 -19.48
C SER A 95 0.78 -3.16 -19.77
N GLY A 96 0.67 -2.25 -18.81
CA GLY A 96 -0.13 -1.05 -18.94
C GLY A 96 -0.70 -0.56 -17.61
N TRP A 97 -1.53 0.47 -17.66
CA TRP A 97 -2.24 0.96 -16.49
C TRP A 97 -3.31 -0.03 -16.05
N SER A 98 -3.43 -0.23 -14.74
CA SER A 98 -4.56 -0.91 -14.12
C SER A 98 -5.54 0.12 -13.52
N ASP A 99 -6.65 -0.36 -12.97
CA ASP A 99 -7.67 0.51 -12.40
C ASP A 99 -7.15 1.33 -11.23
N MET A 100 -7.43 2.62 -11.25
CA MET A 100 -7.08 3.54 -10.17
C MET A 100 -8.10 3.48 -9.05
N THR A 101 -7.64 3.71 -7.82
CA THR A 101 -8.52 3.88 -6.68
C THR A 101 -8.35 5.24 -6.04
N LEU A 102 -9.47 5.81 -5.62
CA LEU A 102 -9.52 7.03 -4.81
C LEU A 102 -10.16 6.71 -3.49
N PHE A 103 -9.67 7.28 -2.41
CA PHE A 103 -10.46 7.36 -1.20
C PHE A 103 -10.36 8.75 -0.55
N ASP A 104 -11.37 9.06 0.25
CA ASP A 104 -11.38 10.21 1.16
C ASP A 104 -11.83 9.74 2.54
N LEU A 105 -11.04 10.08 3.56
CA LEU A 105 -11.32 9.77 4.95
C LEU A 105 -11.44 11.06 5.76
N VAL A 106 -12.55 11.23 6.45
CA VAL A 106 -12.65 12.17 7.57
C VAL A 106 -11.99 11.55 8.79
N THR A 107 -11.01 12.23 9.37
CA THR A 107 -10.21 11.71 10.47
C THR A 107 -10.54 12.40 11.80
N PHE A 108 -10.41 11.63 12.89
CA PHE A 108 -10.74 12.05 14.24
C PHE A 108 -9.63 11.66 15.21
N ASP A 109 -8.96 12.66 15.78
CA ASP A 109 -7.93 12.45 16.80
C ASP A 109 -8.55 12.02 18.14
N ARG A 110 -7.84 11.12 18.83
CA ARG A 110 -8.17 10.60 20.15
C ARG A 110 -6.90 10.50 20.99
N SER A 111 -7.06 10.40 22.32
CA SER A 111 -5.92 10.24 23.24
C SER A 111 -5.11 8.96 23.02
N TRP A 112 -5.68 7.95 22.38
CA TRP A 112 -5.03 6.68 22.06
C TRP A 112 -4.48 6.58 20.63
N GLY A 113 -4.78 7.56 19.76
CA GLY A 113 -4.44 7.56 18.35
C GLY A 113 -5.47 8.25 17.48
N ARG A 114 -5.79 7.70 16.34
CA ARG A 114 -6.72 8.29 15.37
C ARG A 114 -7.61 7.23 14.74
N PHE A 115 -8.83 7.59 14.37
CA PHE A 115 -9.66 6.78 13.48
C PHE A 115 -10.17 7.63 12.32
N GLY A 116 -10.53 6.98 11.21
CA GLY A 116 -11.10 7.62 10.04
C GLY A 116 -12.28 6.85 9.48
N VAL A 117 -13.22 7.57 8.90
CA VAL A 117 -14.36 7.01 8.16
C VAL A 117 -14.52 7.77 6.86
N GLY A 118 -14.93 7.08 5.80
CA GLY A 118 -15.06 7.73 4.51
C GLY A 118 -15.54 6.78 3.41
N ALA A 119 -15.12 7.06 2.20
CA ALA A 119 -15.48 6.30 1.02
C ALA A 119 -14.27 5.96 0.16
N VAL A 120 -14.38 4.87 -0.58
CA VAL A 120 -13.45 4.45 -1.62
C VAL A 120 -14.18 4.33 -2.95
N ALA A 121 -13.52 4.74 -4.03
CA ALA A 121 -14.00 4.56 -5.40
C ALA A 121 -12.96 3.80 -6.22
N LEU A 122 -13.41 2.82 -7.01
CA LEU A 122 -12.66 2.17 -8.07
C LEU A 122 -13.04 2.83 -9.40
N LEU A 123 -12.05 3.16 -10.19
CA LEU A 123 -12.21 3.83 -11.49
C LEU A 123 -11.74 2.87 -12.60
N PRO A 124 -12.58 2.59 -13.63
CA PRO A 124 -12.17 1.78 -14.78
C PRO A 124 -11.24 2.58 -15.70
N THR A 125 -10.00 2.74 -15.27
CA THR A 125 -8.96 3.51 -15.96
C THR A 125 -7.86 2.63 -16.52
N GLY A 126 -7.98 1.32 -16.30
CA GLY A 126 -7.01 0.33 -16.79
C GLY A 126 -7.13 0.12 -18.29
N GLU A 127 -6.09 -0.47 -18.85
CA GLU A 127 -6.06 -0.91 -20.24
C GLU A 127 -6.76 -2.28 -20.38
N ASP A 128 -7.11 -2.66 -21.60
CA ASP A 128 -7.76 -3.94 -21.90
C ASP A 128 -7.00 -5.11 -21.26
N GLY A 129 -7.72 -5.95 -20.52
CA GLY A 129 -7.17 -7.10 -19.78
C GLY A 129 -6.49 -6.75 -18.44
N LEU A 130 -6.37 -5.46 -18.09
CA LEU A 130 -5.86 -4.96 -16.82
C LEU A 130 -6.89 -4.14 -16.05
N SER A 131 -8.04 -3.86 -16.64
CA SER A 131 -9.20 -3.19 -16.05
C SER A 131 -10.29 -4.19 -15.68
N ALA A 132 -11.02 -3.91 -14.61
CA ALA A 132 -12.27 -4.59 -14.30
C ALA A 132 -13.46 -4.06 -15.11
N GLU A 133 -13.29 -2.95 -15.85
CA GLU A 133 -14.31 -2.23 -16.61
C GLU A 133 -15.55 -1.85 -15.77
N LYS A 134 -15.34 -1.71 -14.45
CA LYS A 134 -16.39 -1.44 -13.47
C LYS A 134 -16.09 -0.19 -12.64
N TRP A 135 -17.08 0.65 -12.47
CA TRP A 135 -17.08 1.67 -11.44
C TRP A 135 -17.47 1.04 -10.11
N GLY A 136 -16.63 1.19 -9.11
CA GLY A 136 -16.90 0.71 -7.76
C GLY A 136 -16.98 1.86 -6.77
N LEU A 137 -17.85 1.73 -5.77
CA LEU A 137 -17.99 2.66 -4.66
C LEU A 137 -18.28 1.90 -3.37
N GLY A 138 -17.76 2.37 -2.25
CA GLY A 138 -18.08 1.78 -0.96
C GLY A 138 -17.47 2.49 0.22
N PRO A 139 -17.80 2.06 1.45
CA PRO A 139 -17.30 2.66 2.67
C PRO A 139 -15.85 2.25 2.95
N ALA A 140 -15.12 3.16 3.58
CA ALA A 140 -13.81 2.92 4.15
C ALA A 140 -13.80 3.32 5.63
N VAL A 141 -13.14 2.53 6.46
CA VAL A 141 -12.98 2.79 7.88
C VAL A 141 -11.65 2.26 8.38
N GLY A 142 -11.02 2.97 9.29
CA GLY A 142 -9.79 2.50 9.90
C GLY A 142 -9.47 3.21 11.20
N PHE A 143 -8.57 2.61 11.95
CA PHE A 143 -8.01 3.23 13.14
C PHE A 143 -6.53 2.91 13.27
N VAL A 144 -5.79 3.81 13.89
CA VAL A 144 -4.40 3.62 14.26
C VAL A 144 -4.21 4.06 15.71
N ALA A 145 -3.80 3.12 16.53
CA ALA A 145 -3.41 3.37 17.91
C ALA A 145 -1.92 3.69 17.98
N SER A 146 -1.56 4.77 18.66
CA SER A 146 -0.19 5.22 18.82
C SER A 146 0.35 4.87 20.20
N GLN A 147 1.56 4.35 20.25
CA GLN A 147 2.29 4.01 21.47
C GLN A 147 3.74 4.52 21.37
N PRO A 148 4.45 4.67 22.47
CA PRO A 148 5.87 5.11 22.45
C PRO A 148 6.77 4.20 21.61
N SER A 149 6.43 2.93 21.47
CA SER A 149 7.18 1.92 20.71
C SER A 149 6.75 1.79 19.24
N GLY A 150 5.70 2.48 18.81
CA GLY A 150 5.19 2.37 17.44
C GLY A 150 3.68 2.51 17.34
N ILE A 151 3.13 2.00 16.24
CA ILE A 151 1.71 2.07 15.92
C ILE A 151 1.16 0.68 15.63
N TRP A 152 -0.15 0.50 15.87
CA TRP A 152 -0.91 -0.63 15.38
C TRP A 152 -2.33 -0.23 15.06
N GLY A 153 -2.97 -0.93 14.15
CA GLY A 153 -4.32 -0.60 13.72
C GLY A 153 -4.85 -1.52 12.65
N LEU A 154 -5.95 -1.12 12.09
CA LEU A 154 -6.64 -1.83 11.03
C LEU A 154 -7.28 -0.82 10.08
N PHE A 155 -7.21 -1.08 8.79
CA PHE A 155 -7.92 -0.34 7.76
C PHE A 155 -8.77 -1.31 6.94
N ASN A 156 -10.03 -0.96 6.70
CA ASN A 156 -10.95 -1.73 5.88
C ASN A 156 -11.53 -0.84 4.79
N GLN A 157 -11.56 -1.35 3.58
CA GLN A 157 -12.20 -0.75 2.41
C GLN A 157 -13.15 -1.78 1.80
N ASN A 158 -14.30 -1.32 1.38
CA ASN A 158 -15.27 -2.14 0.68
C ASN A 158 -15.59 -1.49 -0.67
N VAL A 159 -15.50 -2.24 -1.74
CA VAL A 159 -15.79 -1.78 -3.09
C VAL A 159 -16.91 -2.62 -3.65
N PHE A 160 -17.98 -1.96 -4.08
CA PHE A 160 -19.13 -2.59 -4.71
C PHE A 160 -19.36 -1.94 -6.07
N THR A 161 -19.55 -2.76 -7.10
CA THR A 161 -19.88 -2.28 -8.44
C THR A 161 -21.16 -1.44 -8.42
N VAL A 162 -21.11 -0.26 -9.03
CA VAL A 162 -22.25 0.66 -9.16
C VAL A 162 -22.62 0.92 -10.62
N ALA A 163 -21.68 0.70 -11.55
CA ALA A 163 -21.87 0.82 -12.99
C ALA A 163 -20.71 0.13 -13.72
N GLY A 164 -20.80 -0.02 -15.03
CA GLY A 164 -19.73 -0.55 -15.88
C GLY A 164 -20.24 -1.42 -16.99
N ASP A 165 -19.34 -2.11 -17.68
CA ASP A 165 -19.65 -3.01 -18.79
C ASP A 165 -20.21 -4.34 -18.26
N ASP A 166 -21.38 -4.75 -18.73
CA ASP A 166 -22.09 -5.96 -18.30
C ASP A 166 -21.38 -7.27 -18.75
N ASP A 167 -20.48 -7.20 -19.72
CA ASP A 167 -19.68 -8.34 -20.15
C ASP A 167 -18.54 -8.68 -19.17
N TYR A 168 -18.24 -7.78 -18.22
CA TYR A 168 -17.24 -7.96 -17.19
C TYR A 168 -17.89 -8.30 -15.85
N ARG A 169 -17.17 -9.09 -15.06
CA ARG A 169 -17.59 -9.51 -13.73
C ARG A 169 -17.66 -8.32 -12.76
N ASP A 170 -18.65 -8.30 -11.88
CA ASP A 170 -18.74 -7.31 -10.81
C ASP A 170 -17.58 -7.42 -9.81
N VAL A 171 -17.14 -6.27 -9.32
CA VAL A 171 -16.14 -6.13 -8.26
C VAL A 171 -16.89 -5.85 -6.96
N ASN A 172 -17.06 -6.88 -6.14
CA ASN A 172 -17.73 -6.79 -4.85
C ASN A 172 -16.80 -7.36 -3.78
N ILE A 173 -15.89 -6.53 -3.26
CA ILE A 173 -14.79 -6.98 -2.40
C ILE A 173 -14.71 -6.19 -1.09
N SER A 174 -14.23 -6.88 -0.06
CA SER A 174 -13.77 -6.27 1.19
C SER A 174 -12.27 -6.48 1.33
N ILE A 175 -11.53 -5.39 1.57
CA ILE A 175 -10.08 -5.38 1.74
C ILE A 175 -9.78 -5.00 3.18
N VAL A 176 -9.05 -5.83 3.89
CA VAL A 176 -8.57 -5.59 5.24
C VAL A 176 -7.05 -5.47 5.24
N GLN A 177 -6.55 -4.36 5.78
CA GLN A 177 -5.12 -4.07 5.88
C GLN A 177 -4.72 -3.93 7.35
N PRO A 178 -4.04 -4.92 7.95
CA PRO A 178 -3.43 -4.79 9.27
C PRO A 178 -2.28 -3.77 9.23
N ILE A 179 -2.23 -2.92 10.25
CA ILE A 179 -1.20 -1.90 10.41
C ILE A 179 -0.41 -2.25 11.66
N VAL A 180 0.87 -2.54 11.52
CA VAL A 180 1.79 -2.73 12.64
C VAL A 180 3.13 -2.15 12.25
N ASN A 181 3.66 -1.23 13.05
CA ASN A 181 5.00 -0.70 12.84
C ASN A 181 5.64 -0.42 14.19
N TYR A 182 6.78 -1.04 14.46
CA TYR A 182 7.55 -0.91 15.69
C TYR A 182 8.82 -0.11 15.43
N SER A 183 9.06 0.95 16.20
CA SER A 183 10.26 1.77 16.11
C SER A 183 11.47 1.03 16.66
N LEU A 184 12.54 0.99 15.89
CA LEU A 184 13.85 0.42 16.26
C LEU A 184 14.89 1.51 16.59
N GLY A 185 14.46 2.78 16.52
CA GLY A 185 15.31 3.94 16.74
C GLY A 185 16.14 4.34 15.52
N ASN A 186 16.68 5.57 15.57
CA ASN A 186 17.50 6.14 14.49
C ASN A 186 16.83 6.11 13.10
N GLY A 187 15.50 6.27 13.04
CA GLY A 187 14.70 6.23 11.81
C GLY A 187 14.50 4.82 11.23
N TRP A 188 14.90 3.77 11.91
CA TRP A 188 14.54 2.40 11.57
C TRP A 188 13.23 2.00 12.22
N SER A 189 12.43 1.26 11.50
CA SER A 189 11.24 0.58 12.04
C SER A 189 10.97 -0.71 11.27
N ALA A 190 10.27 -1.63 11.91
CA ALA A 190 9.85 -2.89 11.30
C ALA A 190 8.40 -3.20 11.67
N GLY A 191 7.70 -3.89 10.79
CA GLY A 191 6.29 -4.21 11.02
C GLY A 191 5.67 -5.08 9.94
N ALA A 192 4.35 -4.98 9.81
CA ALA A 192 3.62 -5.59 8.72
C ALA A 192 3.93 -4.87 7.41
N SER A 193 3.90 -5.60 6.30
CA SER A 193 3.91 -5.03 4.95
C SER A 193 2.59 -4.27 4.66
N ASP A 194 2.50 -3.64 3.49
CA ASP A 194 1.27 -3.00 2.98
C ASP A 194 0.32 -4.06 2.38
N MET A 195 0.17 -5.19 3.07
CA MET A 195 -0.60 -6.35 2.62
C MET A 195 -2.09 -6.07 2.61
N SER A 196 -2.80 -6.73 1.69
CA SER A 196 -4.24 -6.62 1.51
C SER A 196 -4.91 -7.99 1.58
N ILE A 197 -5.56 -8.28 2.70
CA ILE A 197 -6.39 -9.46 2.88
C ILE A 197 -7.73 -9.18 2.21
N THR A 198 -8.10 -9.95 1.18
CA THR A 198 -9.25 -9.64 0.33
C THR A 198 -10.25 -10.78 0.32
N TYR A 199 -11.51 -10.44 0.59
CA TYR A 199 -12.68 -11.31 0.46
C TYR A 199 -13.54 -10.84 -0.72
N ASP A 200 -13.94 -11.76 -1.58
CA ASP A 200 -14.80 -11.52 -2.72
C ASP A 200 -16.22 -12.02 -2.42
N TRP A 201 -17.19 -11.10 -2.41
CA TRP A 201 -18.59 -11.39 -2.10
C TRP A 201 -19.33 -12.10 -3.25
N GLU A 202 -18.83 -11.95 -4.50
CA GLU A 202 -19.40 -12.65 -5.66
C GLU A 202 -19.01 -14.15 -5.66
N GLN A 203 -17.76 -14.41 -5.28
CA GLN A 203 -17.27 -15.78 -5.17
C GLN A 203 -17.63 -16.43 -3.84
N HIS A 204 -18.02 -15.65 -2.83
CA HIS A 204 -18.18 -16.05 -1.43
C HIS A 204 -16.93 -16.70 -0.84
N ASP A 205 -15.75 -16.19 -1.22
CA ASP A 205 -14.47 -16.73 -0.81
C ASP A 205 -13.40 -15.66 -0.62
N TRP A 206 -12.32 -16.04 0.05
CA TRP A 206 -11.09 -15.25 0.08
C TRP A 206 -10.41 -15.33 -1.28
N VAL A 207 -9.83 -14.23 -1.73
CA VAL A 207 -9.07 -14.17 -2.99
C VAL A 207 -7.63 -13.71 -2.76
N SER A 208 -7.30 -13.31 -1.53
CA SER A 208 -5.94 -12.98 -1.12
C SER A 208 -5.83 -13.06 0.40
N LEU A 209 -4.88 -13.86 0.89
CA LEU A 209 -4.57 -14.05 2.32
C LEU A 209 -3.06 -13.89 2.56
N PRO A 210 -2.49 -12.70 2.31
CA PRO A 210 -1.06 -12.48 2.47
C PRO A 210 -0.68 -12.30 3.95
N LEU A 211 0.53 -12.76 4.27
CA LEU A 211 1.25 -12.38 5.47
C LEU A 211 2.60 -11.81 5.05
N GLY A 212 2.91 -10.61 5.51
CA GLY A 212 4.13 -9.94 5.09
C GLY A 212 4.78 -9.12 6.18
N VAL A 213 6.06 -8.93 6.02
CA VAL A 213 6.91 -8.13 6.92
C VAL A 213 7.60 -7.02 6.14
N ALA A 214 7.82 -5.90 6.81
CA ALA A 214 8.49 -4.74 6.25
C ALA A 214 9.61 -4.23 7.16
N LEU A 215 10.67 -3.75 6.56
CA LEU A 215 11.73 -2.98 7.20
C LEU A 215 11.76 -1.60 6.56
N ASN A 216 11.66 -0.58 7.39
CA ASN A 216 11.61 0.82 6.97
C ASN A 216 12.85 1.56 7.44
N LYS A 217 13.29 2.51 6.64
CA LYS A 217 14.34 3.47 7.00
C LYS A 217 13.90 4.87 6.58
N LEU A 218 13.64 5.72 7.56
CA LEU A 218 13.46 7.15 7.35
C LEU A 218 14.82 7.84 7.34
N VAL A 219 15.06 8.62 6.31
CA VAL A 219 16.27 9.45 6.15
C VAL A 219 15.86 10.85 5.75
N ARG A 220 16.80 11.79 5.84
CA ARG A 220 16.62 13.12 5.29
C ARG A 220 17.53 13.28 4.09
N ILE A 221 16.96 13.58 2.93
CA ILE A 221 17.70 13.91 1.72
C ILE A 221 17.56 15.41 1.52
N GLN A 222 18.65 16.15 1.74
CA GLN A 222 18.62 17.60 1.90
C GLN A 222 17.69 17.97 3.09
N GLU A 223 16.58 18.65 2.82
CA GLU A 223 15.58 19.04 3.82
C GLU A 223 14.34 18.13 3.83
N TYR A 224 14.22 17.24 2.85
CA TYR A 224 13.04 16.39 2.69
C TYR A 224 13.18 15.05 3.39
N PRO A 225 12.24 14.68 4.27
CA PRO A 225 12.19 13.35 4.84
C PRO A 225 11.72 12.35 3.79
N VAL A 226 12.50 11.29 3.60
CA VAL A 226 12.21 10.20 2.67
C VAL A 226 12.28 8.88 3.43
N GLN A 227 11.23 8.08 3.36
CA GLN A 227 11.23 6.73 3.88
C GLN A 227 11.45 5.73 2.74
N PHE A 228 12.39 4.83 2.96
CA PHE A 228 12.59 3.64 2.14
C PHE A 228 12.07 2.42 2.87
N THR A 229 11.34 1.57 2.17
CA THR A 229 10.79 0.33 2.68
C THR A 229 11.21 -0.82 1.80
N ALA A 230 11.63 -1.91 2.43
CA ALA A 230 11.74 -3.21 1.79
C ALA A 230 10.79 -4.17 2.51
N SER A 231 9.96 -4.88 1.77
CA SER A 231 9.03 -5.84 2.34
C SER A 231 8.97 -7.13 1.53
N TYR A 232 8.53 -8.17 2.22
CA TYR A 232 8.25 -9.48 1.65
C TYR A 232 6.87 -9.92 2.10
N GLU A 233 6.11 -10.51 1.17
CA GLU A 233 4.78 -11.06 1.39
C GLU A 233 4.70 -12.47 0.84
N HIS A 234 4.07 -13.36 1.61
CA HIS A 234 3.63 -14.68 1.15
C HIS A 234 2.10 -14.74 1.24
N ASN A 235 1.46 -15.08 0.13
CA ASN A 235 0.02 -15.28 0.05
C ASN A 235 -0.30 -16.76 0.27
N PHE A 236 -1.12 -17.04 1.26
CA PHE A 236 -1.55 -18.40 1.62
C PHE A 236 -2.79 -18.87 0.84
N TYR A 237 -3.43 -17.97 0.09
CA TYR A 237 -4.51 -18.35 -0.81
C TYR A 237 -3.91 -18.90 -2.10
N ASP A 238 -4.14 -20.19 -2.36
CA ASP A 238 -3.51 -20.96 -3.43
C ASP A 238 -4.50 -21.49 -4.49
N GLU A 239 -5.76 -21.03 -4.45
CA GLU A 239 -6.74 -21.35 -5.48
C GLU A 239 -6.54 -20.47 -6.72
N GLY A 240 -6.57 -21.10 -7.89
CA GLY A 240 -6.32 -20.43 -9.17
C GLY A 240 -4.89 -19.92 -9.32
N VAL A 241 -4.64 -19.11 -10.34
CA VAL A 241 -3.36 -18.43 -10.56
C VAL A 241 -3.37 -17.12 -9.78
N SER A 242 -2.53 -17.03 -8.75
CA SER A 242 -2.40 -15.85 -7.90
C SER A 242 -0.95 -15.63 -7.47
N ALA A 243 -0.59 -14.39 -7.15
CA ALA A 243 0.72 -14.08 -6.58
C ALA A 243 0.95 -14.89 -5.31
N SER A 244 2.03 -15.67 -5.25
CA SER A 244 2.44 -16.44 -4.07
C SER A 244 3.43 -15.67 -3.22
N ASP A 245 4.54 -15.23 -3.82
CA ASP A 245 5.62 -14.56 -3.12
C ASP A 245 6.00 -13.27 -3.82
N THR A 246 5.93 -12.17 -3.09
CA THR A 246 6.18 -10.82 -3.61
C THR A 246 7.21 -10.09 -2.76
N LEU A 247 8.20 -9.51 -3.41
CA LEU A 247 9.10 -8.50 -2.84
C LEU A 247 8.60 -7.11 -3.22
N ASN A 248 8.59 -6.19 -2.27
CA ASN A 248 8.26 -4.80 -2.55
C ASN A 248 9.37 -3.86 -2.09
N LEU A 249 9.68 -2.89 -2.94
CA LEU A 249 10.54 -1.75 -2.62
C LEU A 249 9.72 -0.46 -2.74
N THR A 250 9.75 0.36 -1.71
CA THR A 250 9.02 1.64 -1.70
C THR A 250 9.96 2.80 -1.38
N ALA A 251 9.80 3.89 -2.12
CA ALA A 251 10.33 5.20 -1.75
C ALA A 251 9.13 6.14 -1.49
N LYS A 252 9.09 6.73 -0.28
CA LYS A 252 8.01 7.62 0.16
C LYS A 252 8.59 8.96 0.58
N LEU A 253 8.24 10.00 -0.16
CA LEU A 253 8.52 11.39 0.19
C LEU A 253 7.42 11.92 1.11
N LEU A 254 7.81 12.51 2.24
CA LEU A 254 6.91 13.14 3.19
C LEU A 254 7.05 14.65 3.10
N LEU A 255 5.92 15.34 3.05
CA LEU A 255 5.85 16.80 3.05
C LEU A 255 4.97 17.21 4.23
N PRO A 256 5.61 17.55 5.38
CA PRO A 256 4.91 17.94 6.60
C PRO A 256 4.27 19.32 6.52
#